data_eac5d69540ad49409fa963d387bd8a86
#
_entry.id   eac5d69540ad49409fa963d387bd8a86
#
_cell.length_a   1.000
_cell.length_b   1.000
_cell.length_c   1.000
_cell.angle_alpha   90.00
_cell.angle_beta   90.00
_cell.angle_gamma   90.00
#
_symmetry.space_group_name_H-M   'P 1'
#
loop_
_entity.id
_entity.type
_entity.pdbx_description
1 polymer ?
#
loop_
_entity_poly.entity_id
_entity_poly.type
_entity_poly.pdbx_seq_one_letter_code
_entity_poly.pdbx_strand_id
1 'polypeptide(L)'
;MKKDNLNKYILLVVAFALMQSTYAQGIFGKWKTIDDKTGIAKAIVEVYEKNGLLNARIIQVLEKGREDAVCINCKGDLKNQPVKGMHIIRNFKKNGSDEYKGSNLLDPESGTTYRGKLWLDSDDTDKLRVRGYVAFLYRTQTWHRLKETE
;
A
#
# COMPACT_ATOMS: atom_id res chain seq x y z
N MET A 1 18.30 -52.88 11.19
CA MET A 1 18.38 -52.22 9.85
C MET A 1 17.10 -51.48 9.39
N LYS A 2 15.90 -51.89 9.78
CA LYS A 2 14.64 -51.16 9.38
C LYS A 2 14.34 -49.89 10.19
N LYS A 3 14.82 -49.76 11.44
CA LYS A 3 14.57 -48.57 12.29
C LYS A 3 15.38 -47.32 11.88
N ASP A 4 16.60 -47.51 11.39
CA ASP A 4 17.47 -46.39 11.02
C ASP A 4 17.01 -45.66 9.78
N ASN A 5 16.37 -46.34 8.84
CA ASN A 5 15.80 -45.72 7.64
C ASN A 5 14.54 -44.90 7.96
N LEU A 6 13.70 -45.36 8.89
CA LEU A 6 12.49 -44.62 9.30
C LEU A 6 12.86 -43.28 9.95
N ASN A 7 13.87 -43.26 10.79
CA ASN A 7 14.36 -42.03 11.44
C ASN A 7 14.95 -41.03 10.40
N LYS A 8 15.65 -41.51 9.37
CA LYS A 8 16.13 -40.66 8.27
C LYS A 8 15.00 -40.02 7.47
N TYR A 9 13.95 -40.76 7.16
CA TYR A 9 12.79 -40.21 6.46
C TYR A 9 12.01 -39.22 7.31
N ILE A 10 11.86 -39.44 8.61
CA ILE A 10 11.23 -38.51 9.55
C ILE A 10 12.03 -37.20 9.63
N LEU A 11 13.38 -37.28 9.70
CA LEU A 11 14.25 -36.09 9.70
C LEU A 11 14.15 -35.30 8.39
N LEU A 12 14.06 -35.99 7.23
CA LEU A 12 13.90 -35.35 5.93
C LEU A 12 12.54 -34.65 5.80
N VAL A 13 11.46 -35.25 6.27
CA VAL A 13 10.11 -34.65 6.25
C VAL A 13 10.04 -33.43 7.20
N VAL A 14 10.65 -33.51 8.37
CA VAL A 14 10.72 -32.36 9.31
C VAL A 14 11.58 -31.24 8.72
N ALA A 15 12.70 -31.52 8.08
CA ALA A 15 13.53 -30.51 7.39
C ALA A 15 12.79 -29.84 6.23
N PHE A 16 11.97 -30.58 5.48
CA PHE A 16 11.17 -30.02 4.38
C PHE A 16 10.00 -29.16 4.89
N ALA A 17 9.41 -29.51 6.03
CA ALA A 17 8.34 -28.71 6.65
C ALA A 17 8.83 -27.37 7.23
N LEU A 18 10.14 -27.25 7.52
CA LEU A 18 10.75 -26.01 8.02
C LEU A 18 11.16 -25.02 6.92
N MET A 19 11.09 -25.40 5.65
CA MET A 19 11.27 -24.49 4.50
C MET A 19 9.98 -23.73 4.19
N GLN A 20 9.36 -23.12 5.19
CA GLN A 20 8.34 -22.11 4.97
C GLN A 20 9.06 -20.85 4.49
N SER A 21 9.05 -20.63 3.19
CA SER A 21 9.53 -19.37 2.61
C SER A 21 8.72 -18.23 3.23
N THR A 22 9.35 -17.49 4.12
CA THR A 22 8.83 -16.17 4.52
C THR A 22 8.90 -15.30 3.26
N TYR A 23 7.81 -15.25 2.51
CA TYR A 23 7.67 -14.23 1.48
C TYR A 23 7.77 -12.88 2.19
N ALA A 24 8.86 -12.17 1.99
CA ALA A 24 8.95 -10.78 2.38
C ALA A 24 7.77 -10.07 1.71
N GLN A 25 6.82 -9.60 2.52
CA GLN A 25 5.63 -8.92 2.01
C GLN A 25 6.07 -7.63 1.35
N GLY A 26 5.99 -7.58 0.02
CA GLY A 26 6.36 -6.42 -0.77
C GLY A 26 5.42 -5.23 -0.55
N ILE A 27 5.64 -4.17 -1.32
CA ILE A 27 4.86 -2.92 -1.25
C ILE A 27 3.40 -3.09 -1.73
N PHE A 28 3.13 -4.13 -2.52
CA PHE A 28 1.81 -4.41 -3.08
C PHE A 28 0.88 -5.03 -2.03
N GLY A 29 -0.41 -4.73 -2.14
CA GLY A 29 -1.45 -5.21 -1.23
C GLY A 29 -2.39 -4.12 -0.75
N LYS A 30 -3.11 -4.39 0.33
CA LYS A 30 -4.10 -3.47 0.90
C LYS A 30 -3.51 -2.73 2.10
N TRP A 31 -3.78 -1.44 2.15
CA TRP A 31 -3.23 -0.53 3.15
C TRP A 31 -4.32 0.36 3.74
N LYS A 32 -4.35 0.47 5.06
CA LYS A 32 -5.22 1.39 5.81
C LYS A 32 -4.52 2.74 5.93
N THR A 33 -5.13 3.79 5.41
CA THR A 33 -4.63 5.16 5.55
C THR A 33 -5.19 5.78 6.83
N ILE A 34 -4.33 6.50 7.54
CA ILE A 34 -4.68 7.16 8.80
C ILE A 34 -4.31 8.64 8.68
N ASP A 35 -5.22 9.50 9.09
CA ASP A 35 -4.94 10.93 9.17
C ASP A 35 -3.93 11.21 10.29
N ASP A 36 -2.81 11.84 9.97
CA ASP A 36 -1.69 12.05 10.90
C ASP A 36 -2.04 13.01 12.05
N LYS A 37 -3.05 13.87 11.86
CA LYS A 37 -3.44 14.87 12.86
C LYS A 37 -4.48 14.34 13.84
N THR A 38 -5.41 13.53 13.34
CA THR A 38 -6.57 13.07 14.10
C THR A 38 -6.47 11.62 14.54
N GLY A 39 -5.59 10.82 13.91
CA GLY A 39 -5.49 9.38 14.11
C GLY A 39 -6.67 8.59 13.53
N ILE A 40 -7.58 9.25 12.80
CA ILE A 40 -8.78 8.61 12.22
C ILE A 40 -8.39 7.84 10.96
N ALA A 41 -8.86 6.59 10.86
CA ALA A 41 -8.73 5.81 9.64
C ALA A 41 -9.61 6.41 8.54
N LYS A 42 -9.00 6.71 7.38
CA LYS A 42 -9.65 7.40 6.25
C LYS A 42 -10.14 6.43 5.18
N ALA A 43 -9.30 5.50 4.76
CA ALA A 43 -9.60 4.63 3.63
C ALA A 43 -8.78 3.33 3.66
N ILE A 44 -9.26 2.34 2.91
CA ILE A 44 -8.45 1.22 2.46
C ILE A 44 -8.03 1.50 1.01
N VAL A 45 -6.74 1.40 0.78
CA VAL A 45 -6.09 1.61 -0.52
C VAL A 45 -5.47 0.29 -0.97
N GLU A 46 -5.72 -0.10 -2.20
CA GLU A 46 -5.03 -1.21 -2.85
C GLU A 46 -3.87 -0.67 -3.69
N VAL A 47 -2.66 -1.11 -3.37
CA VAL A 47 -1.44 -0.83 -4.14
C VAL A 47 -1.14 -2.05 -5.00
N TYR A 48 -1.01 -1.87 -6.30
CA TYR A 48 -0.84 -2.96 -7.26
C TYR A 48 0.07 -2.56 -8.42
N GLU A 49 0.60 -3.57 -9.10
CA GLU A 49 1.37 -3.37 -10.33
C GLU A 49 0.49 -3.50 -11.57
N LYS A 50 0.70 -2.63 -12.54
CA LYS A 50 0.14 -2.74 -13.88
C LYS A 50 1.19 -2.32 -14.90
N ASN A 51 1.54 -3.22 -15.81
CA ASN A 51 2.55 -2.99 -16.87
C ASN A 51 3.92 -2.54 -16.32
N GLY A 52 4.37 -3.13 -15.20
CA GLY A 52 5.64 -2.76 -14.55
C GLY A 52 5.61 -1.44 -13.78
N LEU A 53 4.45 -0.80 -13.65
CA LEU A 53 4.27 0.47 -12.95
C LEU A 53 3.39 0.29 -11.73
N LEU A 54 3.73 0.98 -10.65
CA LEU A 54 2.93 0.96 -9.43
C LEU A 54 1.75 1.92 -9.56
N ASN A 55 0.59 1.42 -9.16
CA ASN A 55 -0.66 2.15 -9.10
C ASN A 55 -1.33 1.92 -7.73
N ALA A 56 -2.19 2.84 -7.31
CA ALA A 56 -3.00 2.65 -6.12
C ALA A 56 -4.39 3.26 -6.29
N ARG A 57 -5.40 2.56 -5.74
CA ARG A 57 -6.79 3.02 -5.76
C ARG A 57 -7.45 2.88 -4.40
N ILE A 58 -8.37 3.75 -4.08
CA ILE A 58 -9.20 3.65 -2.89
C ILE A 58 -10.25 2.57 -3.14
N ILE A 59 -10.26 1.49 -2.34
CA ILE A 59 -11.25 0.43 -2.45
C ILE A 59 -12.38 0.57 -1.43
N GLN A 60 -12.13 1.31 -0.35
CA GLN A 60 -13.13 1.58 0.69
C GLN A 60 -12.84 2.91 1.38
N VAL A 61 -13.87 3.71 1.65
CA VAL A 61 -13.80 4.87 2.54
C VAL A 61 -14.23 4.42 3.93
N LEU A 62 -13.41 4.70 4.95
CA LEU A 62 -13.63 4.29 6.34
C LEU A 62 -14.15 5.42 7.22
N GLU A 63 -13.97 6.67 6.78
CA GLU A 63 -14.43 7.84 7.53
C GLU A 63 -15.95 7.85 7.60
N LYS A 64 -16.48 7.76 8.83
CA LYS A 64 -17.91 7.66 9.08
C LYS A 64 -18.67 8.88 8.55
N GLY A 65 -19.73 8.62 7.79
CA GLY A 65 -20.56 9.64 7.15
C GLY A 65 -19.96 10.20 5.85
N ARG A 66 -18.84 9.61 5.36
CA ARG A 66 -18.21 9.96 4.09
C ARG A 66 -18.04 8.77 3.14
N GLU A 67 -18.77 7.71 3.38
CA GLU A 67 -18.68 6.45 2.61
C GLU A 67 -18.94 6.69 1.11
N ASP A 68 -19.85 7.62 0.80
CA ASP A 68 -20.23 8.01 -0.57
C ASP A 68 -19.60 9.35 -1.00
N ALA A 69 -18.48 9.75 -0.38
CA ALA A 69 -17.81 10.99 -0.71
C ALA A 69 -17.41 11.05 -2.19
N VAL A 70 -17.55 12.25 -2.77
CA VAL A 70 -17.10 12.58 -4.13
C VAL A 70 -15.97 13.60 -4.09
N CYS A 71 -15.10 13.59 -5.09
CA CYS A 71 -14.01 14.56 -5.19
C CYS A 71 -14.52 15.92 -5.72
N ILE A 72 -15.01 16.77 -4.83
CA ILE A 72 -15.56 18.09 -5.15
C ILE A 72 -14.48 19.01 -5.73
N ASN A 73 -13.26 18.94 -5.16
CA ASN A 73 -12.16 19.83 -5.52
C ASN A 73 -11.29 19.31 -6.67
N CYS A 74 -11.55 18.09 -7.15
CA CYS A 74 -10.86 17.54 -8.31
C CYS A 74 -11.19 18.36 -9.58
N LYS A 75 -10.31 18.23 -10.58
CA LYS A 75 -10.46 18.91 -11.89
C LYS A 75 -10.75 17.89 -12.99
N GLY A 76 -11.29 18.39 -14.10
CA GLY A 76 -11.59 17.58 -15.29
C GLY A 76 -12.53 16.42 -14.99
N ASP A 77 -12.26 15.28 -15.57
CA ASP A 77 -13.09 14.07 -15.47
C ASP A 77 -13.19 13.48 -14.06
N LEU A 78 -12.31 13.89 -13.14
CA LEU A 78 -12.35 13.45 -11.75
C LEU A 78 -13.25 14.31 -10.85
N LYS A 79 -13.71 15.47 -11.34
CA LYS A 79 -14.60 16.34 -10.56
C LYS A 79 -15.92 15.65 -10.28
N ASN A 80 -16.32 15.65 -9.00
CA ASN A 80 -17.53 15.02 -8.49
C ASN A 80 -17.60 13.49 -8.71
N GLN A 81 -16.48 12.85 -9.08
CA GLN A 81 -16.45 11.38 -9.14
C GLN A 81 -16.36 10.79 -7.74
N PRO A 82 -16.92 9.60 -7.52
CA PRO A 82 -16.81 8.90 -6.25
C PRO A 82 -15.34 8.71 -5.83
N VAL A 83 -15.05 8.98 -4.56
CA VAL A 83 -13.72 8.73 -3.97
C VAL A 83 -13.43 7.22 -3.90
N LYS A 84 -14.43 6.41 -3.60
CA LYS A 84 -14.35 4.96 -3.69
C LYS A 84 -14.13 4.53 -5.15
N GLY A 85 -13.10 3.75 -5.41
CA GLY A 85 -12.66 3.33 -6.76
C GLY A 85 -11.65 4.29 -7.40
N MET A 86 -11.45 5.47 -6.84
CA MET A 86 -10.57 6.48 -7.44
C MET A 86 -9.10 6.07 -7.36
N HIS A 87 -8.38 6.21 -8.48
CA HIS A 87 -6.94 6.02 -8.53
C HIS A 87 -6.24 7.25 -7.97
N ILE A 88 -5.54 7.06 -6.84
CA ILE A 88 -4.81 8.13 -6.16
C ILE A 88 -3.30 8.11 -6.45
N ILE A 89 -2.78 6.99 -6.95
CA ILE A 89 -1.42 6.90 -7.48
C ILE A 89 -1.48 6.25 -8.86
N ARG A 90 -0.81 6.87 -9.84
CA ARG A 90 -0.79 6.38 -11.22
C ARG A 90 0.63 6.36 -11.76
N ASN A 91 1.02 5.20 -12.29
CA ASN A 91 2.23 5.02 -13.10
C ASN A 91 3.53 5.42 -12.38
N PHE A 92 3.65 5.11 -11.09
CA PHE A 92 4.90 5.32 -10.38
C PHE A 92 5.93 4.29 -10.83
N LYS A 93 7.14 4.77 -11.08
CA LYS A 93 8.27 3.95 -11.51
C LYS A 93 9.11 3.50 -10.33
N LYS A 94 9.61 2.28 -10.40
CA LYS A 94 10.57 1.77 -9.43
C LYS A 94 11.84 2.64 -9.46
N ASN A 95 12.36 2.99 -8.27
CA ASN A 95 13.54 3.81 -8.07
C ASN A 95 14.45 3.13 -7.04
N GLY A 96 15.44 2.40 -7.51
CA GLY A 96 16.25 1.52 -6.66
C GLY A 96 15.54 0.22 -6.28
N SER A 97 15.88 -0.35 -5.12
CA SER A 97 15.35 -1.64 -4.67
C SER A 97 13.92 -1.56 -4.13
N ASP A 98 13.62 -0.53 -3.33
CA ASP A 98 12.46 -0.55 -2.42
C ASP A 98 11.62 0.74 -2.46
N GLU A 99 11.88 1.63 -3.42
CA GLU A 99 11.18 2.90 -3.58
C GLU A 99 10.48 2.98 -4.95
N TYR A 100 9.31 3.61 -4.97
CA TYR A 100 8.61 4.00 -6.19
C TYR A 100 8.36 5.51 -6.17
N LYS A 101 8.49 6.17 -7.33
CA LYS A 101 8.29 7.62 -7.46
C LYS A 101 7.55 8.00 -8.74
N GLY A 102 6.83 9.12 -8.69
CA GLY A 102 6.10 9.67 -9.83
C GLY A 102 5.51 11.04 -9.55
N SER A 103 4.75 11.55 -10.51
CA SER A 103 4.13 12.87 -10.44
C SER A 103 2.60 12.85 -10.32
N ASN A 104 2.00 11.68 -10.15
CA ASN A 104 0.56 11.50 -10.11
C ASN A 104 0.12 10.90 -8.77
N LEU A 105 0.38 11.63 -7.67
CA LEU A 105 -0.16 11.35 -6.33
C LEU A 105 -1.30 12.33 -6.07
N LEU A 106 -2.54 11.88 -6.21
CA LEU A 106 -3.76 12.66 -6.00
C LEU A 106 -4.18 12.63 -4.54
N ASP A 107 -4.46 13.79 -3.98
CA ASP A 107 -5.22 13.94 -2.74
C ASP A 107 -6.68 14.26 -3.08
N PRO A 108 -7.63 13.34 -2.84
CA PRO A 108 -9.04 13.59 -3.18
C PRO A 108 -9.72 14.66 -2.31
N GLU A 109 -9.19 14.97 -1.14
CA GLU A 109 -9.76 16.02 -0.28
C GLU A 109 -9.49 17.42 -0.84
N SER A 110 -8.25 17.67 -1.25
CA SER A 110 -7.86 18.96 -1.85
C SER A 110 -8.04 19.00 -3.36
N GLY A 111 -8.19 17.86 -4.04
CA GLY A 111 -8.19 17.73 -5.50
C GLY A 111 -6.83 18.01 -6.13
N THR A 112 -5.76 18.06 -5.33
CA THR A 112 -4.41 18.40 -5.78
C THR A 112 -3.61 17.15 -6.11
N THR A 113 -2.85 17.23 -7.21
CA THR A 113 -1.93 16.18 -7.62
C THR A 113 -0.50 16.61 -7.33
N TYR A 114 0.26 15.73 -6.68
CA TYR A 114 1.63 15.98 -6.23
C TYR A 114 2.63 15.08 -6.94
N ARG A 115 3.89 15.50 -6.98
CA ARG A 115 4.99 14.56 -7.10
C ARG A 115 5.11 13.80 -5.79
N GLY A 116 5.45 12.52 -5.87
CA GLY A 116 5.54 11.73 -4.66
C GLY A 116 6.44 10.52 -4.79
N LYS A 117 6.63 9.88 -3.67
CA LYS A 117 7.30 8.59 -3.55
C LYS A 117 6.70 7.75 -2.44
N LEU A 118 6.87 6.44 -2.55
CA LEU A 118 6.50 5.52 -1.52
C LEU A 118 7.53 4.41 -1.38
N TRP A 119 7.68 3.94 -0.14
CA TRP A 119 8.61 2.88 0.24
C TRP A 119 8.12 2.19 1.51
N LEU A 120 8.51 0.93 1.69
CA LEU A 120 8.30 0.24 2.95
C LEU A 120 9.21 0.83 4.03
N ASP A 121 8.69 0.93 5.25
CA ASP A 121 9.52 1.28 6.40
C ASP A 121 10.59 0.19 6.63
N SER A 122 11.83 0.60 6.89
CA SER A 122 12.95 -0.34 7.06
C SER A 122 12.83 -1.20 8.31
N ASP A 123 12.19 -0.67 9.34
CA ASP A 123 12.07 -1.31 10.66
C ASP A 123 10.77 -2.09 10.82
N ASP A 124 9.76 -1.77 9.97
CA ASP A 124 8.44 -2.37 10.02
C ASP A 124 7.80 -2.43 8.63
N THR A 125 7.90 -3.56 7.97
CA THR A 125 7.35 -3.78 6.62
C THR A 125 5.81 -3.78 6.57
N ASP A 126 5.12 -3.72 7.71
CA ASP A 126 3.68 -3.47 7.80
C ASP A 126 3.35 -1.97 7.75
N LYS A 127 4.36 -1.11 7.57
CA LYS A 127 4.21 0.33 7.37
C LYS A 127 4.70 0.74 5.98
N LEU A 128 3.84 1.40 5.24
CA LEU A 128 4.13 2.03 3.95
C LEU A 128 4.24 3.53 4.14
N ARG A 129 5.40 4.09 3.81
CA ARG A 129 5.65 5.52 3.82
C ARG A 129 5.25 6.12 2.48
N VAL A 130 4.37 7.11 2.49
CA VAL A 130 3.91 7.82 1.30
C VAL A 130 4.21 9.30 1.48
N ARG A 131 5.05 9.85 0.59
CA ARG A 131 5.50 11.25 0.65
C ARG A 131 5.06 12.02 -0.57
N GLY A 132 4.36 13.13 -0.33
CA GLY A 132 4.04 14.14 -1.34
C GLY A 132 4.95 15.36 -1.22
N TYR A 133 5.26 15.99 -2.34
CA TYR A 133 6.13 17.17 -2.42
C TYR A 133 5.37 18.36 -2.99
N VAL A 134 5.52 19.51 -2.32
CA VAL A 134 5.04 20.82 -2.78
C VAL A 134 6.23 21.79 -2.79
N ALA A 135 6.70 22.14 -3.98
CA ALA A 135 7.93 22.92 -4.14
C ALA A 135 9.11 22.26 -3.38
N PHE A 136 9.65 22.92 -2.38
CA PHE A 136 10.74 22.42 -1.51
C PHE A 136 10.24 21.80 -0.21
N LEU A 137 8.93 21.82 0.05
CA LEU A 137 8.31 21.21 1.22
C LEU A 137 7.81 19.80 0.91
N TYR A 138 7.68 18.98 1.94
CA TYR A 138 7.10 17.66 1.82
C TYR A 138 6.27 17.28 3.05
N ARG A 139 5.32 16.36 2.84
CA ARG A 139 4.57 15.68 3.91
C ARG A 139 4.68 14.17 3.68
N THR A 140 4.95 13.43 4.75
CA THR A 140 4.98 11.96 4.73
C THR A 140 3.85 11.43 5.59
N GLN A 141 3.03 10.56 5.00
CA GLN A 141 2.01 9.77 5.70
C GLN A 141 2.52 8.35 5.89
N THR A 142 2.00 7.69 6.93
CA THR A 142 2.21 6.28 7.18
C THR A 142 0.90 5.54 6.94
N TRP A 143 0.92 4.59 6.03
CA TRP A 143 -0.19 3.67 5.80
C TRP A 143 0.13 2.34 6.47
N HIS A 144 -0.86 1.69 7.05
CA HIS A 144 -0.70 0.43 7.78
C HIS A 144 -1.24 -0.74 6.95
N ARG A 145 -0.50 -1.82 6.89
CA ARG A 145 -0.92 -3.01 6.15
C ARG A 145 -2.22 -3.55 6.72
N LEU A 146 -3.21 -3.76 5.85
CA LEU A 146 -4.44 -4.44 6.21
C LEU A 146 -4.17 -5.94 6.26
N LYS A 147 -4.37 -6.57 7.42
CA LYS A 147 -4.28 -8.02 7.58
C LYS A 147 -5.61 -8.65 7.19
N GLU A 148 -5.56 -9.83 6.55
CA GLU A 148 -6.78 -10.51 6.05
C GLU A 148 -7.77 -10.92 7.15
N THR A 149 -7.39 -10.76 8.41
CA THR A 149 -8.20 -11.07 9.60
C THR A 149 -8.95 -9.86 10.18
N GLU A 150 -8.85 -8.70 9.57
CA GLU A 150 -9.58 -7.48 9.99
C GLU A 150 -10.80 -7.16 9.12
#